data_d073240a840a48ff3ee976c5a08ea312
#
_entry.id   d073240a840a48ff3ee976c5a08ea312
#
_cell.length_a   1.000
_cell.length_b   1.000
_cell.length_c   1.000
_cell.angle_alpha   90.00
_cell.angle_beta   90.00
_cell.angle_gamma   90.00
#
_symmetry.space_group_name_H-M   'P 1'
#
loop_
_entity.id
_entity.type
_entity.pdbx_description
1 polymer ?
#
loop_
_entity_poly.entity_id
_entity_poly.type
_entity_poly.pdbx_seq_one_letter_code
_entity_poly.pdbx_strand_id
1 'polypeptide(L)'
;MSKGPKSIILFSDGTGNSSAKLFKTNVWRMYEAVDLGPPAEGKRDQISYYDDGVGTSSFKPLTLLGGAFGWGLQRNVLDIYRYACRNYRDGDDIYAFGFSRGAFTVRLVVALIASEGLVRSSSEAELDRKSRAAYHAFRATFLPRRLQWPTRLFRRARAVIGAWVGRLRGRAAYDPADNCRPPIRFVGVWDTVAAYGGPITEITRAIDNWIYPLSMPNYQLNERVLRARHALAIDDERDAFHPLLWDEVHETALIKAKKVDERRLEQVWFTGMHADVGGGYPDESLSYVSLLWMMEEAERAGLRTLTVVKDRFVALASSYGPIHNSRAGLAAYYRYQPRKIAAWLDPVDKKTLSLRDPAIRDSRGRSRGLLRCVNVHESVINRIATGTDRYAPITLPETFRIIPPQLEGENAPQADNQTPVPPPQTTTPQPMVSREVRARLTEPSTAAARAAVTEPIWNFVWCRRLTYFATLTATVLLLLLPLFVARLPTPPLLADGRTWIGGIIRLLTLVLPAFASKWVEVYADNPFYFFLLAG
;
A
#
# COMPACT_ATOMS: atom_id res chain seq x y z
N MET A 1 -13.44 -34.52 19.96
CA MET A 1 -12.91 -33.48 20.83
C MET A 1 -13.09 -32.12 20.10
N SER A 2 -13.82 -31.20 20.68
CA SER A 2 -13.92 -29.82 20.13
C SER A 2 -12.53 -29.20 20.18
N LYS A 3 -11.91 -28.93 19.01
CA LYS A 3 -10.68 -28.14 18.98
C LYS A 3 -10.99 -26.77 19.59
N GLY A 4 -10.16 -26.31 20.53
CA GLY A 4 -10.26 -24.99 21.13
C GLY A 4 -10.26 -23.86 20.09
N PRO A 5 -10.48 -22.61 20.49
CA PRO A 5 -10.44 -21.46 19.61
C PRO A 5 -9.05 -21.31 18.99
N LYS A 6 -9.01 -20.90 17.70
CA LYS A 6 -7.78 -20.75 16.90
C LYS A 6 -7.59 -19.32 16.40
N SER A 7 -6.45 -19.06 15.79
CA SER A 7 -6.14 -17.83 15.07
C SER A 7 -6.18 -18.08 13.55
N ILE A 8 -6.89 -17.25 12.82
CA ILE A 8 -6.99 -17.26 11.36
C ILE A 8 -6.19 -16.10 10.82
N ILE A 9 -5.12 -16.39 10.06
CA ILE A 9 -4.20 -15.37 9.57
C ILE A 9 -4.36 -15.23 8.05
N LEU A 10 -4.71 -14.03 7.60
CA LEU A 10 -5.02 -13.70 6.22
C LEU A 10 -3.91 -12.83 5.64
N PHE A 11 -3.35 -13.21 4.50
CA PHE A 11 -2.29 -12.50 3.81
C PHE A 11 -2.71 -12.12 2.40
N SER A 12 -2.43 -10.87 1.97
CA SER A 12 -2.57 -10.45 0.58
C SER A 12 -1.37 -9.63 0.15
N ASP A 13 -0.66 -10.11 -0.86
CA ASP A 13 0.57 -9.48 -1.33
C ASP A 13 0.34 -8.39 -2.38
N GLY A 14 1.38 -7.59 -2.63
CA GLY A 14 1.37 -6.52 -3.61
C GLY A 14 1.24 -7.05 -5.04
N THR A 15 0.70 -6.22 -5.94
CA THR A 15 0.49 -6.62 -7.35
C THR A 15 1.78 -7.00 -8.05
N GLY A 16 1.73 -8.12 -8.75
CA GLY A 16 2.87 -8.70 -9.46
C GLY A 16 3.91 -9.32 -8.54
N ASN A 17 3.65 -9.38 -7.23
CA ASN A 17 4.41 -10.20 -6.29
C ASN A 17 3.72 -11.54 -6.15
N SER A 18 4.48 -12.60 -6.23
CA SER A 18 3.97 -13.96 -6.08
C SER A 18 4.96 -14.79 -5.28
N SER A 19 4.47 -15.88 -4.74
CA SER A 19 5.29 -16.91 -4.10
C SER A 19 6.41 -17.46 -4.98
N ALA A 20 6.31 -17.28 -6.30
CA ALA A 20 7.32 -17.70 -7.28
C ALA A 20 8.45 -16.68 -7.53
N LYS A 21 8.34 -15.42 -7.03
CA LYS A 21 9.40 -14.42 -7.22
C LYS A 21 10.63 -14.73 -6.39
N LEU A 22 11.81 -14.37 -6.94
CA LEU A 22 13.09 -14.53 -6.27
C LEU A 22 13.19 -13.61 -5.03
N PHE A 23 12.79 -12.35 -5.18
CA PHE A 23 12.81 -11.36 -4.10
C PHE A 23 11.45 -11.28 -3.43
N LYS A 24 11.41 -11.54 -2.13
CA LYS A 24 10.19 -11.71 -1.34
C LYS A 24 9.77 -10.40 -0.67
N THR A 25 8.47 -10.23 -0.52
CA THR A 25 7.90 -9.13 0.26
C THR A 25 7.85 -9.46 1.76
N ASN A 26 7.60 -8.45 2.57
CA ASN A 26 7.38 -8.63 4.01
C ASN A 26 6.09 -9.42 4.32
N VAL A 27 5.11 -9.39 3.41
CA VAL A 27 3.90 -10.23 3.55
C VAL A 27 4.27 -11.70 3.44
N TRP A 28 5.09 -12.07 2.44
CA TRP A 28 5.58 -13.45 2.30
C TRP A 28 6.44 -13.88 3.49
N ARG A 29 7.37 -13.02 3.93
CA ARG A 29 8.24 -13.31 5.08
C ARG A 29 7.45 -13.49 6.37
N MET A 30 6.43 -12.64 6.58
CA MET A 30 5.52 -12.77 7.72
C MET A 30 4.74 -14.10 7.64
N TYR A 31 4.29 -14.49 6.43
CA TYR A 31 3.65 -15.79 6.20
C TYR A 31 4.58 -16.96 6.52
N GLU A 32 5.85 -16.92 6.09
CA GLU A 32 6.86 -17.94 6.41
C GLU A 32 7.19 -18.00 7.91
N ALA A 33 7.12 -16.87 8.60
CA ALA A 33 7.43 -16.77 10.02
C ALA A 33 6.31 -17.24 10.94
N VAL A 34 5.07 -17.39 10.46
CA VAL A 34 3.96 -17.85 11.30
C VAL A 34 4.17 -19.28 11.75
N ASP A 35 4.11 -19.51 13.06
CA ASP A 35 4.19 -20.85 13.64
C ASP A 35 2.85 -21.58 13.48
N LEU A 36 2.77 -22.51 12.54
CA LEU A 36 1.62 -23.38 12.29
C LEU A 36 1.74 -24.73 13.01
N GLY A 37 2.80 -24.92 13.81
CA GLY A 37 2.99 -26.12 14.62
C GLY A 37 1.98 -26.24 15.76
N PRO A 38 1.93 -27.40 16.42
CA PRO A 38 1.06 -27.62 17.57
C PRO A 38 1.28 -26.53 18.64
N PRO A 39 0.22 -25.93 19.18
CA PRO A 39 0.38 -24.88 20.18
C PRO A 39 0.88 -25.48 21.51
N ALA A 40 1.72 -24.72 22.20
CA ALA A 40 2.00 -24.99 23.61
C ALA A 40 0.72 -24.84 24.45
N GLU A 41 0.72 -25.39 25.65
CA GLU A 41 -0.41 -25.31 26.58
C GLU A 41 -0.85 -23.84 26.78
N GLY A 42 -2.14 -23.59 26.70
CA GLY A 42 -2.72 -22.24 26.82
C GLY A 42 -2.57 -21.35 25.57
N LYS A 43 -1.88 -21.79 24.53
CA LYS A 43 -1.77 -21.05 23.24
C LYS A 43 -2.81 -21.54 22.23
N ARG A 44 -3.18 -20.65 21.28
CA ARG A 44 -4.13 -20.98 20.21
C ARG A 44 -3.46 -21.72 19.05
N ASP A 45 -4.19 -22.62 18.42
CA ASP A 45 -3.84 -23.18 17.11
C ASP A 45 -3.87 -22.07 16.05
N GLN A 46 -3.07 -22.19 14.98
CA GLN A 46 -2.98 -21.17 13.93
C GLN A 46 -3.17 -21.79 12.55
N ILE A 47 -3.95 -21.12 11.71
CA ILE A 47 -4.09 -21.45 10.30
C ILE A 47 -3.90 -20.19 9.46
N SER A 48 -3.32 -20.31 8.28
CA SER A 48 -3.03 -19.17 7.41
C SER A 48 -3.55 -19.36 5.99
N TYR A 49 -3.80 -18.25 5.32
CA TYR A 49 -4.13 -18.17 3.91
C TYR A 49 -3.33 -17.05 3.27
N TYR A 50 -2.63 -17.36 2.18
CA TYR A 50 -1.84 -16.42 1.41
C TYR A 50 -2.44 -16.22 0.01
N ASP A 51 -2.64 -14.95 -0.39
CA ASP A 51 -3.11 -14.52 -1.69
C ASP A 51 -1.99 -13.82 -2.46
N ASP A 52 -1.64 -14.34 -3.63
CA ASP A 52 -0.52 -13.90 -4.48
C ASP A 52 -0.67 -12.47 -5.05
N GLY A 53 -1.65 -11.72 -4.64
CA GLY A 53 -1.89 -10.37 -5.14
C GLY A 53 -2.47 -10.30 -6.55
N VAL A 54 -3.00 -9.13 -6.90
CA VAL A 54 -3.67 -8.91 -8.19
C VAL A 54 -2.66 -8.88 -9.33
N GLY A 55 -2.90 -9.61 -10.43
CA GLY A 55 -2.14 -9.50 -11.69
C GLY A 55 -1.04 -10.53 -11.92
N THR A 56 -1.05 -11.65 -11.20
CA THR A 56 -0.15 -12.80 -11.45
C THR A 56 -0.56 -13.67 -12.65
N SER A 57 -1.78 -13.47 -13.20
CA SER A 57 -2.25 -14.18 -14.39
C SER A 57 -1.60 -13.66 -15.69
N SER A 58 -1.37 -14.57 -16.62
CA SER A 58 -0.48 -14.51 -17.79
C SER A 58 -0.77 -13.43 -18.87
N PHE A 59 -1.68 -12.50 -18.68
CA PHE A 59 -2.06 -11.51 -19.70
C PHE A 59 -1.67 -10.07 -19.31
N LYS A 60 -0.41 -9.74 -19.54
CA LYS A 60 0.23 -8.50 -19.09
C LYS A 60 -0.17 -7.16 -19.77
N PRO A 61 -0.56 -7.06 -21.04
CA PRO A 61 -0.80 -5.74 -21.66
C PRO A 61 -2.15 -5.11 -21.34
N LEU A 62 -3.22 -5.90 -21.13
CA LEU A 62 -4.58 -5.41 -20.90
C LEU A 62 -4.90 -5.13 -19.42
N THR A 63 -4.12 -5.65 -18.48
CA THR A 63 -4.26 -5.39 -17.03
C THR A 63 -3.88 -3.97 -16.66
N LEU A 64 -3.10 -3.27 -17.49
CA LEU A 64 -2.75 -1.86 -17.33
C LEU A 64 -3.92 -0.90 -17.65
N LEU A 65 -4.94 -1.33 -18.35
CA LEU A 65 -6.06 -0.52 -18.82
C LEU A 65 -7.31 -0.57 -17.89
N GLY A 66 -7.12 -0.66 -16.58
CA GLY A 66 -8.13 -0.29 -15.56
C GLY A 66 -9.35 -1.23 -15.38
N GLY A 67 -9.93 -1.81 -16.40
CA GLY A 67 -11.11 -2.67 -16.28
C GLY A 67 -10.84 -4.03 -15.63
N ALA A 68 -9.70 -4.65 -15.97
CA ALA A 68 -9.28 -5.93 -15.41
C ALA A 68 -8.87 -5.84 -13.94
N PHE A 69 -8.47 -4.65 -13.47
CA PHE A 69 -8.06 -4.39 -12.08
C PHE A 69 -9.22 -4.53 -11.08
N GLY A 70 -10.38 -4.00 -11.43
CA GLY A 70 -11.56 -4.09 -10.56
C GLY A 70 -12.05 -5.53 -10.36
N TRP A 71 -11.95 -6.35 -11.39
CA TRP A 71 -12.32 -7.77 -11.33
C TRP A 71 -11.31 -8.60 -10.52
N GLY A 72 -10.00 -8.35 -10.70
CA GLY A 72 -8.95 -8.99 -9.92
C GLY A 72 -9.07 -8.68 -8.43
N LEU A 73 -9.28 -7.42 -8.07
CA LEU A 73 -9.48 -7.01 -6.68
C LEU A 73 -10.72 -7.67 -6.05
N GLN A 74 -11.86 -7.68 -6.76
CA GLN A 74 -13.09 -8.32 -6.26
C GLN A 74 -12.87 -9.81 -6.00
N ARG A 75 -12.18 -10.50 -6.91
CA ARG A 75 -11.86 -11.92 -6.77
C ARG A 75 -11.03 -12.16 -5.52
N ASN A 76 -9.91 -11.45 -5.36
CA ASN A 76 -9.03 -11.63 -4.22
C ASN A 76 -9.75 -11.33 -2.88
N VAL A 77 -10.54 -10.24 -2.82
CA VAL A 77 -11.36 -9.93 -1.64
C VAL A 77 -12.32 -11.07 -1.32
N LEU A 78 -13.01 -11.62 -2.32
CA LEU A 78 -13.96 -12.72 -2.11
C LEU A 78 -13.27 -14.03 -1.74
N ASP A 79 -12.09 -14.33 -2.28
CA ASP A 79 -11.38 -15.57 -1.98
C ASP A 79 -10.85 -15.57 -0.54
N ILE A 80 -10.25 -14.46 -0.09
CA ILE A 80 -9.83 -14.28 1.31
C ILE A 80 -11.04 -14.31 2.26
N TYR A 81 -12.11 -13.61 1.91
CA TYR A 81 -13.33 -13.57 2.72
C TYR A 81 -13.98 -14.94 2.86
N ARG A 82 -14.07 -15.73 1.77
CA ARG A 82 -14.59 -17.10 1.80
C ARG A 82 -13.75 -18.03 2.65
N TYR A 83 -12.40 -17.88 2.58
CA TYR A 83 -11.52 -18.65 3.45
C TYR A 83 -11.81 -18.35 4.92
N ALA A 84 -11.98 -17.08 5.28
CA ALA A 84 -12.38 -16.70 6.64
C ALA A 84 -13.74 -17.31 7.02
N CYS A 85 -14.75 -17.23 6.15
CA CYS A 85 -16.08 -17.79 6.40
C CYS A 85 -16.06 -19.32 6.62
N ARG A 86 -15.25 -20.06 5.84
CA ARG A 86 -15.15 -21.53 5.98
C ARG A 86 -14.50 -21.96 7.28
N ASN A 87 -13.57 -21.19 7.74
CA ASN A 87 -12.69 -21.61 8.85
C ASN A 87 -13.07 -20.99 10.19
N TYR A 88 -13.82 -19.90 10.22
CA TYR A 88 -14.15 -19.22 11.45
C TYR A 88 -15.17 -19.97 12.29
N ARG A 89 -14.89 -20.07 13.59
CA ARG A 89 -15.79 -20.52 14.65
C ARG A 89 -15.86 -19.43 15.72
N ASP A 90 -16.96 -19.38 16.45
CA ASP A 90 -17.14 -18.41 17.52
C ASP A 90 -16.00 -18.53 18.55
N GLY A 91 -15.35 -17.42 18.84
CA GLY A 91 -14.17 -17.35 19.71
C GLY A 91 -12.82 -17.38 19.00
N ASP A 92 -12.77 -17.62 17.68
CA ASP A 92 -11.53 -17.52 16.90
C ASP A 92 -11.06 -16.06 16.76
N ASP A 93 -9.74 -15.85 16.68
CA ASP A 93 -9.12 -14.56 16.38
C ASP A 93 -8.83 -14.43 14.89
N ILE A 94 -8.97 -13.21 14.35
CA ILE A 94 -8.62 -12.91 12.96
C ILE A 94 -7.45 -11.93 12.93
N TYR A 95 -6.40 -12.30 12.20
CA TYR A 95 -5.24 -11.46 11.86
C TYR A 95 -5.23 -11.24 10.35
N ALA A 96 -4.83 -10.05 9.91
CA ALA A 96 -4.79 -9.73 8.48
C ALA A 96 -3.57 -8.88 8.14
N PHE A 97 -2.80 -9.30 7.12
CA PHE A 97 -1.57 -8.63 6.70
C PHE A 97 -1.57 -8.35 5.21
N GLY A 98 -1.01 -7.21 4.82
CA GLY A 98 -0.93 -6.87 3.40
C GLY A 98 0.08 -5.79 3.07
N PHE A 99 0.57 -5.80 1.82
CA PHE A 99 1.49 -4.80 1.29
C PHE A 99 0.93 -4.14 0.03
N SER A 100 1.15 -2.81 -0.11
CA SER A 100 0.81 -2.12 -1.35
C SER A 100 -0.70 -2.23 -1.68
N ARG A 101 -1.05 -2.73 -2.88
CA ARG A 101 -2.45 -3.04 -3.27
C ARG A 101 -3.03 -4.23 -2.52
N GLY A 102 -2.19 -5.17 -2.06
CA GLY A 102 -2.61 -6.22 -1.13
C GLY A 102 -3.03 -5.66 0.22
N ALA A 103 -2.34 -4.63 0.73
CA ALA A 103 -2.77 -3.88 1.91
C ALA A 103 -4.16 -3.25 1.70
N PHE A 104 -4.43 -2.70 0.53
CA PHE A 104 -5.75 -2.20 0.18
C PHE A 104 -6.80 -3.33 0.15
N THR A 105 -6.46 -4.49 -0.44
CA THR A 105 -7.32 -5.69 -0.45
C THR A 105 -7.67 -6.14 0.97
N VAL A 106 -6.66 -6.26 1.83
CA VAL A 106 -6.84 -6.64 3.24
C VAL A 106 -7.75 -5.65 3.97
N ARG A 107 -7.53 -4.35 3.79
CA ARG A 107 -8.40 -3.32 4.40
C ARG A 107 -9.85 -3.43 3.94
N LEU A 108 -10.09 -3.80 2.67
CA LEU A 108 -11.44 -4.06 2.16
C LEU A 108 -12.05 -5.33 2.78
N VAL A 109 -11.28 -6.43 2.90
CA VAL A 109 -11.73 -7.68 3.54
C VAL A 109 -12.10 -7.41 5.00
N VAL A 110 -11.24 -6.71 5.73
CA VAL A 110 -11.47 -6.31 7.12
C VAL A 110 -12.73 -5.45 7.25
N ALA A 111 -12.90 -4.46 6.37
CA ALA A 111 -14.08 -3.61 6.37
C ALA A 111 -15.36 -4.39 6.01
N LEU A 112 -15.29 -5.35 5.08
CA LEU A 112 -16.39 -6.25 4.73
C LEU A 112 -16.79 -7.14 5.93
N ILE A 113 -15.82 -7.77 6.60
CA ILE A 113 -16.07 -8.59 7.79
C ILE A 113 -16.68 -7.74 8.91
N ALA A 114 -16.16 -6.54 9.12
CA ALA A 114 -16.60 -5.66 10.21
C ALA A 114 -18.01 -5.09 9.97
N SER A 115 -18.40 -4.81 8.71
CA SER A 115 -19.71 -4.25 8.36
C SER A 115 -20.79 -5.31 8.15
N GLU A 116 -20.49 -6.31 7.31
CA GLU A 116 -21.47 -7.35 6.94
C GLU A 116 -21.38 -8.60 7.81
N GLY A 117 -20.24 -8.85 8.47
CA GLY A 117 -19.96 -10.09 9.17
C GLY A 117 -19.44 -11.19 8.25
N LEU A 118 -19.23 -12.39 8.81
CA LEU A 118 -18.90 -13.62 8.11
C LEU A 118 -20.16 -14.41 7.83
N VAL A 119 -20.42 -14.76 6.57
CA VAL A 119 -21.60 -15.51 6.18
C VAL A 119 -21.54 -16.95 6.67
N ARG A 120 -22.65 -17.48 7.18
CA ARG A 120 -22.83 -18.88 7.52
C ARG A 120 -23.43 -19.61 6.33
N SER A 121 -22.89 -20.77 5.99
CA SER A 121 -23.32 -21.58 4.86
C SER A 121 -23.20 -23.06 5.13
N SER A 122 -24.10 -23.85 4.55
CA SER A 122 -24.11 -25.31 4.63
C SER A 122 -23.45 -25.98 3.42
N SER A 123 -23.19 -25.21 2.34
CA SER A 123 -22.55 -25.70 1.12
C SER A 123 -21.70 -24.62 0.44
N GLU A 124 -20.74 -25.03 -0.39
CA GLU A 124 -19.88 -24.14 -1.16
C GLU A 124 -20.68 -23.24 -2.13
N ALA A 125 -21.73 -23.77 -2.75
CA ALA A 125 -22.58 -22.98 -3.64
C ALA A 125 -23.36 -21.90 -2.87
N GLU A 126 -23.76 -22.18 -1.64
CA GLU A 126 -24.38 -21.21 -0.75
C GLU A 126 -23.38 -20.17 -0.28
N LEU A 127 -22.16 -20.59 0.10
CA LEU A 127 -21.06 -19.71 0.49
C LEU A 127 -20.74 -18.71 -0.63
N ASP A 128 -20.56 -19.18 -1.87
CA ASP A 128 -20.29 -18.32 -3.02
C ASP A 128 -21.39 -17.27 -3.22
N ARG A 129 -22.64 -17.70 -3.20
CA ARG A 129 -23.79 -16.81 -3.37
C ARG A 129 -23.89 -15.76 -2.26
N LYS A 130 -23.84 -16.19 -0.99
CA LYS A 130 -23.95 -15.30 0.18
C LYS A 130 -22.75 -14.34 0.25
N SER A 131 -21.53 -14.81 -0.05
CA SER A 131 -20.32 -13.96 -0.08
C SER A 131 -20.44 -12.86 -1.12
N ARG A 132 -20.93 -13.18 -2.34
CA ARG A 132 -21.19 -12.17 -3.36
C ARG A 132 -22.27 -11.18 -2.92
N ALA A 133 -23.32 -11.65 -2.26
CA ALA A 133 -24.39 -10.79 -1.76
C ALA A 133 -23.86 -9.82 -0.68
N ALA A 134 -23.07 -10.32 0.28
CA ALA A 134 -22.41 -9.52 1.30
C ALA A 134 -21.49 -8.47 0.67
N TYR A 135 -20.64 -8.87 -0.29
CA TYR A 135 -19.77 -7.94 -1.00
C TYR A 135 -20.56 -6.85 -1.74
N HIS A 136 -21.65 -7.20 -2.40
CA HIS A 136 -22.49 -6.21 -3.08
C HIS A 136 -23.20 -5.27 -2.11
N ALA A 137 -23.66 -5.76 -0.95
CA ALA A 137 -24.24 -4.94 0.11
C ALA A 137 -23.21 -3.95 0.65
N PHE A 138 -22.02 -4.43 0.98
CA PHE A 138 -20.88 -3.62 1.40
C PHE A 138 -20.52 -2.56 0.35
N ARG A 139 -20.35 -2.94 -0.90
CA ARG A 139 -20.04 -2.01 -2.00
C ARG A 139 -21.13 -0.95 -2.24
N ALA A 140 -22.34 -1.23 -1.82
CA ALA A 140 -23.43 -0.26 -1.92
C ALA A 140 -23.20 1.00 -1.06
N THR A 141 -22.41 0.87 0.02
CA THR A 141 -22.08 1.98 0.91
C THR A 141 -21.08 2.98 0.32
N PHE A 142 -20.33 2.56 -0.73
CA PHE A 142 -19.29 3.37 -1.38
C PHE A 142 -19.82 4.42 -2.36
N LEU A 143 -21.06 4.27 -2.83
CA LEU A 143 -21.60 5.13 -3.87
C LEU A 143 -21.90 6.54 -3.34
N PRO A 144 -21.46 7.61 -4.05
CA PRO A 144 -21.83 8.97 -3.70
C PRO A 144 -23.35 9.15 -3.60
N ARG A 145 -23.82 9.94 -2.64
CA ARG A 145 -25.26 10.16 -2.40
C ARG A 145 -26.04 10.54 -3.67
N ARG A 146 -25.42 11.29 -4.59
CA ARG A 146 -26.04 11.69 -5.87
C ARG A 146 -26.30 10.53 -6.83
N LEU A 147 -25.44 9.52 -6.84
CA LEU A 147 -25.60 8.31 -7.65
C LEU A 147 -26.40 7.20 -6.93
N GLN A 148 -26.71 7.37 -5.66
CA GLN A 148 -27.42 6.37 -4.88
C GLN A 148 -28.89 6.23 -5.31
N TRP A 149 -29.53 7.28 -5.81
CA TRP A 149 -30.95 7.24 -6.14
C TRP A 149 -31.27 6.35 -7.35
N PRO A 150 -30.70 6.54 -8.54
CA PRO A 150 -31.00 5.66 -9.67
C PRO A 150 -30.48 4.24 -9.45
N THR A 151 -29.32 4.08 -8.79
CA THR A 151 -28.78 2.76 -8.48
C THR A 151 -29.56 2.03 -7.38
N ARG A 152 -30.19 2.74 -6.44
CA ARG A 152 -31.11 2.16 -5.44
C ARG A 152 -32.38 1.63 -6.11
N LEU A 153 -32.93 2.35 -7.08
CA LEU A 153 -34.11 1.89 -7.82
C LEU A 153 -33.82 0.64 -8.65
N PHE A 154 -32.72 0.66 -9.42
CA PHE A 154 -32.27 -0.48 -10.21
C PHE A 154 -31.93 -1.71 -9.34
N ARG A 155 -31.30 -1.48 -8.18
CA ARG A 155 -30.98 -2.53 -7.21
C ARG A 155 -32.23 -3.09 -6.53
N ARG A 156 -33.21 -2.25 -6.17
CA ARG A 156 -34.50 -2.72 -5.65
C ARG A 156 -35.20 -3.59 -6.66
N ALA A 157 -35.28 -3.17 -7.91
CA ALA A 157 -35.87 -3.98 -8.99
C ALA A 157 -35.11 -5.32 -9.16
N ARG A 158 -33.78 -5.29 -9.22
CA ARG A 158 -32.97 -6.51 -9.31
C ARG A 158 -33.04 -7.37 -8.04
N ALA A 159 -33.13 -6.79 -6.85
CA ALA A 159 -33.29 -7.52 -5.59
C ALA A 159 -34.66 -8.18 -5.52
N VAL A 160 -35.73 -7.48 -5.95
CA VAL A 160 -37.10 -8.04 -6.02
C VAL A 160 -37.18 -9.19 -7.03
N ILE A 161 -36.59 -9.00 -8.22
CA ILE A 161 -36.54 -10.07 -9.24
C ILE A 161 -35.69 -11.24 -8.73
N GLY A 162 -34.53 -10.97 -8.13
CA GLY A 162 -33.64 -11.98 -7.55
C GLY A 162 -34.28 -12.73 -6.37
N ALA A 163 -35.03 -12.05 -5.51
CA ALA A 163 -35.78 -12.65 -4.42
C ALA A 163 -36.96 -13.51 -4.94
N TRP A 164 -37.65 -13.04 -5.97
CA TRP A 164 -38.72 -13.79 -6.62
C TRP A 164 -38.21 -15.07 -7.28
N VAL A 165 -37.14 -14.97 -8.09
CA VAL A 165 -36.46 -16.14 -8.69
C VAL A 165 -35.84 -17.04 -7.59
N GLY A 166 -35.35 -16.47 -6.51
CA GLY A 166 -34.82 -17.22 -5.36
C GLY A 166 -35.91 -18.01 -4.66
N ARG A 167 -37.09 -17.40 -4.42
CA ARG A 167 -38.25 -18.07 -3.83
C ARG A 167 -38.74 -19.22 -4.71
N LEU A 168 -38.82 -19.02 -6.03
CA LEU A 168 -39.18 -20.07 -6.99
C LEU A 168 -38.18 -21.25 -6.96
N ARG A 169 -36.94 -21.02 -6.54
CA ARG A 169 -35.89 -22.03 -6.40
C ARG A 169 -35.69 -22.51 -4.96
N GLY A 170 -36.61 -22.19 -4.03
CA GLY A 170 -36.50 -22.56 -2.61
C GLY A 170 -35.31 -21.98 -1.87
N ARG A 171 -34.77 -20.84 -2.33
CA ARG A 171 -33.56 -20.22 -1.74
C ARG A 171 -33.94 -19.07 -0.81
N ALA A 172 -33.46 -19.09 0.44
CA ALA A 172 -33.58 -17.97 1.36
C ALA A 172 -32.88 -16.70 0.81
N ALA A 173 -33.48 -15.54 1.03
CA ALA A 173 -32.84 -14.25 0.74
C ALA A 173 -31.63 -14.06 1.66
N TYR A 174 -30.61 -13.32 1.18
CA TYR A 174 -29.47 -12.93 2.02
C TYR A 174 -29.93 -11.92 3.07
N ASP A 175 -29.71 -12.24 4.35
CA ASP A 175 -29.90 -11.33 5.47
C ASP A 175 -28.55 -11.16 6.22
N PRO A 176 -28.02 -9.93 6.36
CA PRO A 176 -26.80 -9.70 7.12
C PRO A 176 -26.97 -9.93 8.64
N ALA A 177 -28.20 -10.07 9.15
CA ALA A 177 -28.45 -10.41 10.55
C ALA A 177 -28.03 -11.84 10.90
N ASP A 178 -28.04 -12.74 9.92
CA ASP A 178 -27.63 -14.15 10.08
C ASP A 178 -26.11 -14.33 10.18
N ASN A 179 -25.34 -13.27 9.90
CA ASN A 179 -23.90 -13.34 9.82
C ASN A 179 -23.24 -13.18 11.19
N CYS A 180 -22.14 -13.89 11.40
CA CYS A 180 -21.29 -13.69 12.57
C CYS A 180 -20.42 -12.45 12.38
N ARG A 181 -20.32 -11.59 13.38
CA ARG A 181 -19.52 -10.35 13.34
C ARG A 181 -18.37 -10.41 14.36
N PRO A 182 -17.29 -11.14 14.04
CA PRO A 182 -16.17 -11.27 14.97
C PRO A 182 -15.42 -9.96 15.17
N PRO A 183 -14.75 -9.78 16.32
CA PRO A 183 -13.69 -8.80 16.43
C PRO A 183 -12.50 -9.22 15.56
N ILE A 184 -11.77 -8.24 15.03
CA ILE A 184 -10.54 -8.47 14.28
C ILE A 184 -9.39 -8.14 15.20
N ARG A 185 -8.59 -9.15 15.54
CA ARG A 185 -7.55 -9.07 16.56
C ARG A 185 -6.44 -8.11 16.14
N PHE A 186 -5.98 -8.22 14.88
CA PHE A 186 -4.86 -7.44 14.38
C PHE A 186 -4.95 -7.19 12.87
N VAL A 187 -4.58 -5.98 12.45
CA VAL A 187 -4.40 -5.62 11.04
C VAL A 187 -3.04 -4.97 10.88
N GLY A 188 -2.13 -5.62 10.14
CA GLY A 188 -0.80 -5.13 9.83
C GLY A 188 -0.65 -4.82 8.34
N VAL A 189 -0.34 -3.58 7.98
CA VAL A 189 -0.19 -3.21 6.57
C VAL A 189 1.10 -2.43 6.33
N TRP A 190 1.73 -2.72 5.19
CA TRP A 190 2.87 -1.97 4.68
C TRP A 190 2.42 -1.09 3.52
N ASP A 191 2.65 0.17 3.66
CA ASP A 191 2.55 1.24 2.66
C ASP A 191 1.35 1.06 1.71
N THR A 192 0.15 1.11 2.26
CA THR A 192 -1.11 0.93 1.54
C THR A 192 -1.25 1.97 0.44
N VAL A 193 -1.39 1.53 -0.81
CA VAL A 193 -1.66 2.43 -1.94
C VAL A 193 -3.02 2.13 -2.57
N ALA A 194 -3.58 3.10 -3.32
CA ALA A 194 -4.86 2.91 -3.99
C ALA A 194 -4.82 1.75 -4.99
N ALA A 195 -5.97 1.11 -5.23
CA ALA A 195 -6.09 -0.01 -6.15
C ALA A 195 -5.61 0.31 -7.57
N TYR A 196 -5.78 1.55 -7.99
CA TYR A 196 -5.30 2.04 -9.28
C TYR A 196 -3.92 2.70 -9.12
N GLY A 197 -2.87 2.07 -9.62
CA GLY A 197 -1.49 2.57 -9.61
C GLY A 197 -0.90 2.62 -11.02
N GLY A 198 -1.62 3.21 -11.99
CA GLY A 198 -1.09 3.41 -13.34
C GLY A 198 -0.04 4.53 -13.39
N PRO A 199 0.91 4.49 -14.35
CA PRO A 199 1.95 5.52 -14.49
C PRO A 199 1.37 6.90 -14.83
N ILE A 200 0.19 6.97 -15.45
CA ILE A 200 -0.49 8.22 -15.80
C ILE A 200 -1.64 8.47 -14.82
N THR A 201 -1.40 9.32 -13.85
CA THR A 201 -2.32 9.60 -12.73
C THR A 201 -3.67 10.15 -13.20
N GLU A 202 -3.69 10.94 -14.29
CA GLU A 202 -4.91 11.54 -14.85
C GLU A 202 -5.86 10.47 -15.39
N ILE A 203 -5.35 9.47 -16.10
CA ILE A 203 -6.14 8.33 -16.62
C ILE A 203 -6.67 7.49 -15.45
N THR A 204 -5.81 7.24 -14.49
CA THR A 204 -6.15 6.47 -13.27
C THR A 204 -7.30 7.11 -12.50
N ARG A 205 -7.26 8.44 -12.30
CA ARG A 205 -8.33 9.21 -11.63
C ARG A 205 -9.62 9.25 -12.44
N ALA A 206 -9.51 9.36 -13.77
CA ALA A 206 -10.69 9.31 -14.63
C ALA A 206 -11.41 7.97 -14.52
N ILE A 207 -10.67 6.86 -14.51
CA ILE A 207 -11.22 5.51 -14.34
C ILE A 207 -11.91 5.37 -12.98
N ASP A 208 -11.28 5.81 -11.89
CA ASP A 208 -11.84 5.75 -10.53
C ASP A 208 -13.14 6.57 -10.41
N ASN A 209 -13.16 7.76 -10.99
CA ASN A 209 -14.31 8.65 -10.90
C ASN A 209 -15.49 8.25 -11.81
N TRP A 210 -15.24 7.70 -12.99
CA TRP A 210 -16.25 7.54 -14.05
C TRP A 210 -16.65 6.09 -14.30
N ILE A 211 -15.74 5.12 -14.14
CA ILE A 211 -15.98 3.74 -14.55
C ILE A 211 -16.28 2.84 -13.35
N TYR A 212 -15.43 2.85 -12.33
CA TYR A 212 -15.57 1.95 -11.19
C TYR A 212 -14.90 2.55 -9.94
N PRO A 213 -15.66 3.19 -9.02
CA PRO A 213 -15.08 3.76 -7.80
C PRO A 213 -14.52 2.64 -6.92
N LEU A 214 -13.19 2.54 -6.87
CA LEU A 214 -12.45 1.63 -5.99
C LEU A 214 -11.89 2.33 -4.75
N SER A 215 -12.11 3.65 -4.62
CA SER A 215 -11.74 4.40 -3.43
C SER A 215 -12.44 3.83 -2.19
N MET A 216 -11.75 3.84 -1.06
CA MET A 216 -12.37 3.48 0.22
C MET A 216 -13.46 4.50 0.59
N PRO A 217 -14.59 4.06 1.21
CA PRO A 217 -15.70 4.97 1.54
C PRO A 217 -15.30 6.02 2.56
N ASN A 218 -14.36 5.69 3.42
CA ASN A 218 -13.76 6.58 4.41
C ASN A 218 -12.37 6.06 4.79
N TYR A 219 -11.60 6.89 5.49
CA TYR A 219 -10.28 6.56 6.01
C TYR A 219 -10.34 6.05 7.46
N GLN A 220 -11.53 5.79 7.98
CA GLN A 220 -11.74 5.41 9.37
C GLN A 220 -11.43 3.94 9.58
N LEU A 221 -10.83 3.63 10.73
CA LEU A 221 -10.66 2.26 11.20
C LEU A 221 -11.96 1.80 11.86
N ASN A 222 -12.51 0.66 11.44
CA ASN A 222 -13.74 0.14 12.02
C ASN A 222 -13.55 -0.22 13.50
N GLU A 223 -14.53 0.09 14.35
CA GLU A 223 -14.48 -0.11 15.80
C GLU A 223 -14.27 -1.59 16.22
N ARG A 224 -14.56 -2.55 15.34
CA ARG A 224 -14.33 -3.99 15.59
C ARG A 224 -12.88 -4.44 15.42
N VAL A 225 -12.00 -3.60 14.88
CA VAL A 225 -10.56 -3.87 14.82
C VAL A 225 -9.94 -3.52 16.16
N LEU A 226 -9.31 -4.48 16.84
CA LEU A 226 -8.74 -4.27 18.16
C LEU A 226 -7.35 -3.62 18.07
N ARG A 227 -6.53 -3.97 17.07
CA ARG A 227 -5.22 -3.34 16.81
C ARG A 227 -4.96 -3.19 15.33
N ALA A 228 -4.43 -2.05 14.92
CA ALA A 228 -4.01 -1.77 13.55
C ALA A 228 -2.63 -1.13 13.53
N ARG A 229 -1.77 -1.58 12.62
CA ARG A 229 -0.40 -1.10 12.42
C ARG A 229 -0.15 -0.83 10.94
N HIS A 230 0.44 0.33 10.65
CA HIS A 230 0.76 0.76 9.30
C HIS A 230 2.20 1.20 9.22
N ALA A 231 3.06 0.41 8.56
CA ALA A 231 4.42 0.80 8.22
C ALA A 231 4.40 1.61 6.92
N LEU A 232 4.95 2.81 6.93
CA LEU A 232 4.89 3.80 5.85
C LEU A 232 6.29 4.16 5.35
N ALA A 233 6.47 4.29 4.04
CA ALA A 233 7.71 4.73 3.42
C ALA A 233 7.81 6.27 3.42
N ILE A 234 8.96 6.83 3.81
CA ILE A 234 9.19 8.27 3.78
C ILE A 234 9.51 8.75 2.37
N ASP A 235 10.33 8.00 1.63
CA ASP A 235 11.10 8.53 0.51
C ASP A 235 10.48 8.27 -0.88
N ASP A 236 9.31 7.60 -0.97
CA ASP A 236 8.72 7.34 -2.29
C ASP A 236 8.31 8.63 -3.00
N GLU A 237 8.77 8.76 -4.24
CA GLU A 237 8.64 9.96 -5.05
C GLU A 237 7.55 9.86 -6.14
N ARG A 238 6.78 8.78 -6.18
CA ARG A 238 5.76 8.53 -7.20
C ARG A 238 4.39 8.99 -6.72
N ASP A 239 3.74 9.91 -7.45
CA ASP A 239 2.39 10.43 -7.13
C ASP A 239 1.36 9.29 -6.94
N ALA A 240 1.41 8.27 -7.78
CA ALA A 240 0.51 7.12 -7.73
C ALA A 240 0.71 6.20 -6.51
N PHE A 241 1.82 6.37 -5.77
CA PHE A 241 2.18 5.60 -4.59
C PHE A 241 2.01 6.38 -3.28
N HIS A 242 1.28 7.50 -3.32
CA HIS A 242 0.91 8.19 -2.09
C HIS A 242 0.04 7.27 -1.21
N PRO A 243 0.37 7.14 0.09
CA PRO A 243 -0.28 6.15 0.93
C PRO A 243 -1.70 6.56 1.31
N LEU A 244 -2.55 5.56 1.47
CA LEU A 244 -3.88 5.70 2.05
C LEU A 244 -3.79 5.53 3.57
N LEU A 245 -3.70 6.64 4.28
CA LEU A 245 -3.62 6.67 5.74
C LEU A 245 -4.97 6.30 6.38
N TRP A 246 -4.92 5.89 7.65
CA TRP A 246 -6.10 5.92 8.51
C TRP A 246 -6.26 7.29 9.18
N ASP A 247 -7.49 7.61 9.56
CA ASP A 247 -7.90 8.88 10.14
C ASP A 247 -7.64 8.91 11.66
N GLU A 248 -6.44 9.32 12.08
CA GLU A 248 -6.06 9.44 13.48
C GLU A 248 -6.83 10.54 14.22
N VAL A 249 -7.31 11.56 13.49
CA VAL A 249 -8.12 12.63 14.09
C VAL A 249 -9.47 12.07 14.54
N HIS A 250 -10.11 11.25 13.71
CA HIS A 250 -11.34 10.54 14.08
C HIS A 250 -11.07 9.55 15.20
N GLU A 251 -9.99 8.80 15.13
CA GLU A 251 -9.57 7.83 16.15
C GLU A 251 -9.39 8.50 17.51
N THR A 252 -8.73 9.66 17.56
CA THR A 252 -8.56 10.44 18.79
C THR A 252 -9.90 10.84 19.41
N ALA A 253 -10.91 11.14 18.59
CA ALA A 253 -12.25 11.45 19.09
C ALA A 253 -12.93 10.21 19.73
N LEU A 254 -12.73 9.01 19.15
CA LEU A 254 -13.23 7.76 19.71
C LEU A 254 -12.53 7.40 21.04
N ILE A 255 -11.21 7.59 21.11
CA ILE A 255 -10.42 7.40 22.35
C ILE A 255 -10.92 8.33 23.45
N LYS A 256 -11.08 9.63 23.16
CA LYS A 256 -11.63 10.60 24.12
C LYS A 256 -13.04 10.24 24.60
N ALA A 257 -13.84 9.66 23.72
CA ALA A 257 -15.17 9.14 24.05
C ALA A 257 -15.13 7.77 24.76
N LYS A 258 -13.95 7.22 25.06
CA LYS A 258 -13.74 5.91 25.69
C LYS A 258 -14.40 4.74 24.94
N LYS A 259 -14.54 4.86 23.62
CA LYS A 259 -15.11 3.82 22.77
C LYS A 259 -14.09 2.78 22.32
N VAL A 260 -12.81 3.18 22.27
CA VAL A 260 -11.71 2.36 21.78
C VAL A 260 -10.45 2.58 22.59
N ASP A 261 -9.53 1.62 22.55
CA ASP A 261 -8.23 1.66 23.23
C ASP A 261 -7.29 2.72 22.61
N GLU A 262 -6.45 3.35 23.43
CA GLU A 262 -5.53 4.40 23.01
C GLU A 262 -4.44 3.90 22.04
N ARG A 263 -4.02 2.64 22.18
CA ARG A 263 -2.97 2.03 21.35
C ARG A 263 -3.54 1.22 20.20
N ARG A 264 -4.80 1.41 19.86
CA ARG A 264 -5.48 0.65 18.82
C ARG A 264 -4.90 0.88 17.43
N LEU A 265 -4.63 2.13 17.07
CA LEU A 265 -4.08 2.52 15.78
C LEU A 265 -2.70 3.16 15.94
N GLU A 266 -1.73 2.64 15.19
CA GLU A 266 -0.42 3.27 15.08
C GLU A 266 0.10 3.22 13.63
N GLN A 267 0.51 4.38 13.10
CA GLN A 267 1.06 4.57 11.78
C GLN A 267 2.48 5.12 11.93
N VAL A 268 3.49 4.37 11.43
CA VAL A 268 4.91 4.65 11.66
C VAL A 268 5.64 4.76 10.33
N TRP A 269 6.45 5.80 10.21
CA TRP A 269 7.23 6.10 9.02
C TRP A 269 8.64 5.53 9.12
N PHE A 270 9.08 4.85 8.06
CA PHE A 270 10.38 4.20 7.93
C PHE A 270 11.16 4.79 6.76
N THR A 271 12.50 4.71 6.84
CA THR A 271 13.40 5.07 5.73
C THR A 271 13.14 4.20 4.51
N GLY A 272 13.22 4.81 3.34
CA GLY A 272 13.22 4.12 2.05
C GLY A 272 11.96 4.34 1.22
N MET A 273 12.01 3.79 0.02
CA MET A 273 10.91 3.79 -0.94
C MET A 273 9.87 2.71 -0.58
N HIS A 274 8.80 2.65 -1.32
CA HIS A 274 7.69 1.71 -1.15
C HIS A 274 8.13 0.25 -0.90
N ALA A 275 9.04 -0.27 -1.73
CA ALA A 275 9.52 -1.63 -1.60
C ALA A 275 10.73 -1.76 -0.64
N ASP A 276 11.42 -0.67 -0.26
CA ASP A 276 12.39 -0.71 0.84
C ASP A 276 11.68 -0.92 2.18
N VAL A 277 10.42 -0.51 2.30
CA VAL A 277 9.60 -0.72 3.49
C VAL A 277 8.77 -2.01 3.41
N GLY A 278 8.26 -2.35 2.23
CA GLY A 278 7.39 -3.52 2.04
C GLY A 278 8.08 -4.78 1.54
N GLY A 279 9.36 -4.72 1.19
CA GLY A 279 10.12 -5.81 0.59
C GLY A 279 9.94 -5.94 -0.92
N GLY A 280 10.82 -6.70 -1.55
CA GLY A 280 10.78 -7.02 -2.99
C GLY A 280 11.93 -6.49 -3.83
N TYR A 281 12.93 -5.83 -3.24
CA TYR A 281 14.20 -5.49 -3.88
C TYR A 281 15.28 -6.54 -3.65
N PRO A 282 16.35 -6.58 -4.46
CA PRO A 282 17.46 -7.53 -4.29
C PRO A 282 18.19 -7.39 -2.95
N ASP A 283 18.47 -6.15 -2.53
CA ASP A 283 18.98 -5.83 -1.20
C ASP A 283 17.80 -5.42 -0.31
N GLU A 284 17.52 -6.22 0.69
CA GLU A 284 16.29 -6.16 1.47
C GLU A 284 16.52 -5.70 2.90
N SER A 285 17.74 -5.31 3.27
CA SER A 285 18.14 -5.04 4.65
C SER A 285 17.27 -3.97 5.34
N LEU A 286 16.87 -2.91 4.62
CA LEU A 286 15.93 -1.90 5.13
C LEU A 286 14.53 -2.48 5.40
N SER A 287 14.04 -3.37 4.53
CA SER A 287 12.69 -3.90 4.65
C SER A 287 12.49 -4.79 5.87
N TYR A 288 13.56 -5.44 6.34
CA TYR A 288 13.51 -6.24 7.58
C TYR A 288 13.27 -5.39 8.82
N VAL A 289 13.66 -4.12 8.83
CA VAL A 289 13.41 -3.21 9.98
C VAL A 289 11.91 -3.04 10.20
N SER A 290 11.15 -2.75 9.17
CA SER A 290 9.70 -2.60 9.25
C SER A 290 8.98 -3.94 9.45
N LEU A 291 9.56 -5.05 8.96
CA LEU A 291 9.05 -6.40 9.19
C LEU A 291 9.15 -6.78 10.67
N LEU A 292 10.31 -6.60 11.29
CA LEU A 292 10.52 -6.92 12.70
C LEU A 292 9.59 -6.10 13.61
N TRP A 293 9.46 -4.80 13.36
CA TRP A 293 8.49 -3.97 14.08
C TRP A 293 7.07 -4.53 13.96
N MET A 294 6.65 -4.93 12.76
CA MET A 294 5.31 -5.50 12.54
C MET A 294 5.14 -6.87 13.21
N MET A 295 6.19 -7.71 13.20
CA MET A 295 6.18 -9.02 13.88
C MET A 295 6.01 -8.85 15.38
N GLU A 296 6.77 -7.96 16.01
CA GLU A 296 6.67 -7.67 17.45
C GLU A 296 5.28 -7.16 17.84
N GLU A 297 4.70 -6.26 17.04
CA GLU A 297 3.35 -5.76 17.28
C GLU A 297 2.28 -6.85 17.15
N ALA A 298 2.44 -7.76 16.20
CA ALA A 298 1.55 -8.90 16.03
C ALA A 298 1.70 -9.95 17.15
N GLU A 299 2.92 -10.20 17.61
CA GLU A 299 3.22 -11.08 18.75
C GLU A 299 2.61 -10.55 20.04
N ARG A 300 2.67 -9.24 20.30
CA ARG A 300 1.96 -8.61 21.43
C ARG A 300 0.43 -8.75 21.33
N ALA A 301 -0.08 -8.89 20.12
CA ALA A 301 -1.50 -9.20 19.90
C ALA A 301 -1.81 -10.69 20.04
N GLY A 302 -0.81 -11.55 20.28
CA GLY A 302 -0.94 -12.99 20.52
C GLY A 302 -0.64 -13.89 19.32
N LEU A 303 -0.12 -13.35 18.21
CA LEU A 303 0.36 -14.15 17.09
C LEU A 303 1.61 -14.94 17.51
N ARG A 304 1.73 -16.20 17.07
CA ARG A 304 2.93 -17.00 17.28
C ARG A 304 3.78 -17.00 16.04
N THR A 305 5.07 -16.74 16.20
CA THR A 305 6.06 -16.80 15.12
C THR A 305 7.17 -17.80 15.45
N LEU A 306 7.85 -18.27 14.42
CA LEU A 306 9.00 -19.17 14.53
C LEU A 306 10.24 -18.35 14.91
N THR A 307 10.75 -18.53 16.12
CA THR A 307 11.92 -17.81 16.64
C THR A 307 13.12 -17.90 15.70
N VAL A 308 13.43 -19.10 15.18
CA VAL A 308 14.54 -19.31 14.25
C VAL A 308 14.42 -18.44 12.99
N VAL A 309 13.21 -18.25 12.46
CA VAL A 309 12.96 -17.40 11.29
C VAL A 309 13.11 -15.91 11.66
N LYS A 310 12.58 -15.52 12.83
CA LYS A 310 12.71 -14.15 13.35
C LYS A 310 14.19 -13.79 13.58
N ASP A 311 14.99 -14.67 14.20
CA ASP A 311 16.42 -14.45 14.45
C ASP A 311 17.20 -14.25 13.15
N ARG A 312 16.87 -15.01 12.10
CA ARG A 312 17.41 -14.79 10.77
C ARG A 312 17.08 -13.38 10.24
N PHE A 313 15.85 -12.91 10.41
CA PHE A 313 15.47 -11.57 9.98
C PHE A 313 16.17 -10.47 10.79
N VAL A 314 16.36 -10.68 12.09
CA VAL A 314 17.15 -9.79 12.95
C VAL A 314 18.59 -9.66 12.43
N ALA A 315 19.22 -10.77 12.05
CA ALA A 315 20.59 -10.76 11.52
C ALA A 315 20.71 -10.06 10.15
N LEU A 316 19.64 -9.99 9.37
CA LEU A 316 19.61 -9.35 8.05
C LEU A 316 19.15 -7.90 8.08
N ALA A 317 18.49 -7.46 9.16
CA ALA A 317 17.98 -6.11 9.28
C ALA A 317 19.07 -5.07 9.42
N SER A 318 19.00 -4.00 8.65
CA SER A 318 19.92 -2.87 8.79
C SER A 318 19.24 -1.55 8.45
N SER A 319 19.36 -0.58 9.35
CA SER A 319 18.93 0.80 9.11
C SER A 319 19.82 1.54 8.10
N TYR A 320 20.97 0.95 7.76
CA TYR A 320 22.01 1.54 6.91
C TYR A 320 22.05 0.94 5.49
N GLY A 321 21.15 0.03 5.18
CA GLY A 321 21.05 -0.57 3.85
C GLY A 321 20.75 0.46 2.75
N PRO A 322 20.98 0.14 1.47
CA PRO A 322 20.77 1.06 0.37
C PRO A 322 19.31 1.44 0.20
N ILE A 323 19.05 2.70 -0.16
CA ILE A 323 17.74 3.16 -0.61
C ILE A 323 17.67 2.99 -2.13
N HIS A 324 16.70 2.24 -2.62
CA HIS A 324 16.57 1.95 -4.03
C HIS A 324 15.89 3.09 -4.80
N ASN A 325 16.25 3.22 -6.08
CA ASN A 325 15.57 4.17 -6.96
C ASN A 325 14.27 3.57 -7.52
N SER A 326 13.13 3.94 -6.92
CA SER A 326 11.80 3.45 -7.33
C SER A 326 11.34 3.95 -8.70
N ARG A 327 12.09 4.87 -9.33
CA ARG A 327 11.80 5.46 -10.64
C ARG A 327 12.80 5.05 -11.72
N ALA A 328 13.62 4.04 -11.49
CA ALA A 328 14.56 3.54 -12.49
C ALA A 328 13.85 2.91 -13.70
N GLY A 329 14.40 3.09 -14.90
CA GLY A 329 13.89 2.52 -16.15
C GLY A 329 12.48 3.02 -16.49
N LEU A 330 11.58 2.13 -16.89
CA LEU A 330 10.19 2.47 -17.25
C LEU A 330 9.39 3.11 -16.10
N ALA A 331 9.83 2.94 -14.87
CA ALA A 331 9.19 3.61 -13.73
C ALA A 331 9.43 5.13 -13.70
N ALA A 332 10.32 5.67 -14.56
CA ALA A 332 10.48 7.11 -14.76
C ALA A 332 9.20 7.80 -15.27
N TYR A 333 8.31 7.06 -15.93
CA TYR A 333 7.00 7.57 -16.39
C TYR A 333 5.99 7.79 -15.25
N TYR A 334 6.24 7.28 -14.03
CA TYR A 334 5.46 7.70 -12.89
C TYR A 334 5.72 9.18 -12.59
N ARG A 335 4.63 9.93 -12.43
CA ARG A 335 4.70 11.35 -12.10
C ARG A 335 5.53 11.55 -10.83
N TYR A 336 6.55 12.41 -10.94
CA TYR A 336 7.41 12.79 -9.82
C TYR A 336 6.66 13.66 -8.82
N GLN A 337 6.45 13.17 -7.63
CA GLN A 337 5.86 13.90 -6.52
C GLN A 337 6.27 13.27 -5.19
N PRO A 338 7.33 13.76 -4.55
CA PRO A 338 7.69 13.35 -3.19
C PRO A 338 6.51 13.52 -2.24
N ARG A 339 6.42 12.66 -1.26
CA ARG A 339 5.36 12.69 -0.24
C ARG A 339 5.44 13.97 0.56
N LYS A 340 4.33 14.68 0.72
CA LYS A 340 4.22 15.86 1.57
C LYS A 340 3.59 15.45 2.90
N ILE A 341 4.39 14.84 3.79
CA ILE A 341 3.89 14.29 5.05
C ILE A 341 3.22 15.37 5.90
N ALA A 342 3.78 16.58 5.94
CA ALA A 342 3.19 17.72 6.64
C ALA A 342 1.77 18.09 6.16
N ALA A 343 1.43 17.82 4.91
CA ALA A 343 0.10 18.12 4.36
C ALA A 343 -1.02 17.23 4.95
N TRP A 344 -0.67 16.12 5.59
CA TRP A 344 -1.64 15.25 6.27
C TRP A 344 -1.83 15.56 7.76
N LEU A 345 -1.02 16.48 8.33
CA LEU A 345 -1.17 16.90 9.74
C LEU A 345 -2.43 17.75 9.94
N ASP A 346 -3.04 17.64 11.12
CA ASP A 346 -4.16 18.47 11.54
C ASP A 346 -3.75 19.34 12.76
N PRO A 347 -3.90 20.67 12.72
CA PRO A 347 -4.53 21.48 11.67
C PRO A 347 -3.67 21.57 10.39
N VAL A 348 -4.35 21.57 9.26
CA VAL A 348 -3.68 21.68 7.96
C VAL A 348 -3.11 23.08 7.78
N ASP A 349 -1.82 23.19 7.50
CA ASP A 349 -1.24 24.45 7.04
C ASP A 349 -1.68 24.72 5.59
N LYS A 350 -2.50 25.76 5.41
CA LYS A 350 -3.03 26.15 4.10
C LYS A 350 -1.95 26.55 3.10
N LYS A 351 -0.76 26.94 3.56
CA LYS A 351 0.37 27.32 2.69
C LYS A 351 1.01 26.09 2.03
N THR A 352 0.92 24.93 2.66
CA THR A 352 1.51 23.68 2.14
C THR A 352 0.56 22.89 1.26
N LEU A 353 -0.75 23.19 1.26
CA LEU A 353 -1.74 22.52 0.43
C LEU A 353 -1.64 22.99 -1.03
N SER A 354 -1.34 22.07 -1.92
CA SER A 354 -1.62 22.27 -3.34
C SER A 354 -3.12 22.01 -3.61
N LEU A 355 -3.67 22.60 -4.67
CA LEU A 355 -5.06 22.39 -5.12
C LEU A 355 -5.41 20.90 -5.39
N ARG A 356 -4.42 20.01 -5.36
CA ARG A 356 -4.51 18.58 -5.71
C ARG A 356 -4.30 17.63 -4.53
N ASP A 357 -3.90 18.14 -3.36
CA ASP A 357 -3.75 17.27 -2.20
C ASP A 357 -5.14 16.81 -1.73
N PRO A 358 -5.33 15.53 -1.45
CA PRO A 358 -6.61 15.01 -0.99
C PRO A 358 -6.86 15.48 0.45
N ALA A 359 -7.20 16.76 0.60
CA ALA A 359 -7.70 17.25 1.87
C ALA A 359 -9.04 16.57 2.12
N ILE A 360 -9.13 15.83 3.21
CA ILE A 360 -10.42 15.35 3.67
C ILE A 360 -11.25 16.55 4.06
N ARG A 361 -12.44 16.64 3.51
CA ARG A 361 -13.39 17.66 3.91
C ARG A 361 -14.22 17.15 5.08
N ASP A 362 -14.27 17.94 6.14
CA ASP A 362 -15.16 17.68 7.26
C ASP A 362 -16.63 17.86 6.83
N SER A 363 -17.57 17.56 7.73
CA SER A 363 -19.02 17.74 7.48
C SER A 363 -19.43 19.17 7.13
N ARG A 364 -18.56 20.16 7.39
CA ARG A 364 -18.73 21.58 7.08
C ARG A 364 -17.96 22.01 5.83
N GLY A 365 -17.40 21.06 5.06
CA GLY A 365 -16.64 21.34 3.85
C GLY A 365 -15.23 21.91 4.06
N ARG A 366 -14.72 21.97 5.30
CA ARG A 366 -13.38 22.47 5.63
C ARG A 366 -12.36 21.36 5.43
N SER A 367 -11.21 21.70 4.85
CA SER A 367 -10.08 20.78 4.74
C SER A 367 -9.50 20.48 6.12
N ARG A 368 -9.29 19.19 6.41
CA ARG A 368 -8.61 18.74 7.63
C ARG A 368 -7.56 17.68 7.32
N GLY A 369 -6.56 17.57 8.17
CA GLY A 369 -5.58 16.49 8.11
C GLY A 369 -6.13 15.15 8.61
N LEU A 370 -5.34 14.11 8.40
CA LEU A 370 -5.60 12.75 8.86
C LEU A 370 -4.75 12.39 10.08
N LEU A 371 -3.55 12.97 10.18
CA LEU A 371 -2.58 12.67 11.21
C LEU A 371 -2.64 13.69 12.35
N ARG A 372 -2.53 13.21 13.57
CA ARG A 372 -2.34 14.06 14.75
C ARG A 372 -0.88 14.37 15.01
N CYS A 373 -0.03 13.41 14.72
CA CYS A 373 1.41 13.50 14.85
C CYS A 373 2.04 12.56 13.82
N VAL A 374 3.22 12.90 13.34
CA VAL A 374 4.02 11.99 12.52
C VAL A 374 4.86 11.13 13.45
N ASN A 375 4.62 9.83 13.47
CA ASN A 375 5.43 8.88 14.21
C ASN A 375 6.54 8.35 13.29
N VAL A 376 7.78 8.52 13.68
CA VAL A 376 8.96 8.11 12.90
C VAL A 376 9.68 7.02 13.65
N HIS A 377 10.00 5.92 12.98
CA HIS A 377 10.77 4.84 13.60
C HIS A 377 12.20 5.30 13.89
N GLU A 378 12.77 4.85 15.01
CA GLU A 378 14.13 5.24 15.42
C GLU A 378 15.20 4.97 14.37
N SER A 379 15.03 3.93 13.54
CA SER A 379 15.97 3.62 12.44
C SER A 379 16.19 4.79 11.48
N VAL A 380 15.19 5.64 11.28
CA VAL A 380 15.28 6.86 10.45
C VAL A 380 16.24 7.86 11.09
N ILE A 381 16.11 8.05 12.41
CA ILE A 381 16.93 8.96 13.18
C ILE A 381 18.38 8.47 13.24
N ASN A 382 18.56 7.17 13.41
CA ASN A 382 19.88 6.54 13.39
C ASN A 382 20.59 6.81 12.06
N ARG A 383 19.88 6.63 10.93
CA ARG A 383 20.41 6.88 9.59
C ARG A 383 20.77 8.36 9.37
N ILE A 384 19.92 9.29 9.81
CA ILE A 384 20.19 10.75 9.72
C ILE A 384 21.42 11.09 10.55
N ALA A 385 21.51 10.61 11.78
CA ALA A 385 22.60 10.95 12.71
C ALA A 385 23.97 10.41 12.27
N THR A 386 23.99 9.24 11.64
CA THR A 386 25.23 8.66 11.09
C THR A 386 25.61 9.24 9.73
N GLY A 387 24.73 10.01 9.09
CA GLY A 387 24.95 10.58 7.76
C GLY A 387 25.08 9.53 6.65
N THR A 388 24.56 8.32 6.88
CA THR A 388 24.61 7.23 5.89
C THR A 388 24.03 7.69 4.56
N ASP A 389 24.81 7.59 3.47
CA ASP A 389 24.46 8.04 2.12
C ASP A 389 24.00 9.52 2.06
N ARG A 390 24.46 10.35 3.01
CA ARG A 390 24.03 11.75 3.18
C ARG A 390 22.50 11.88 3.30
N TYR A 391 21.89 10.92 3.98
CA TYR A 391 20.44 10.84 4.11
C TYR A 391 19.85 12.04 4.84
N ALA A 392 19.03 12.80 4.13
CA ALA A 392 18.32 13.97 4.64
C ALA A 392 16.91 14.01 4.00
N PRO A 393 15.89 13.34 4.58
CA PRO A 393 14.57 13.27 3.99
C PRO A 393 13.86 14.62 4.00
N ILE A 394 13.67 15.21 2.81
CA ILE A 394 13.03 16.51 2.62
C ILE A 394 11.52 16.49 2.95
N THR A 395 10.95 15.29 3.07
CA THR A 395 9.52 15.06 3.31
C THR A 395 9.16 15.05 4.79
N LEU A 396 10.17 14.93 5.66
CA LEU A 396 9.96 14.87 7.10
C LEU A 396 9.50 16.25 7.63
N PRO A 397 8.36 16.33 8.38
CA PRO A 397 7.87 17.60 8.91
C PRO A 397 8.79 18.15 10.02
N GLU A 398 8.55 19.41 10.39
CA GLU A 398 9.30 20.08 11.45
C GLU A 398 9.18 19.37 12.80
N THR A 399 7.99 18.85 13.10
CA THR A 399 7.71 18.14 14.34
C THR A 399 7.26 16.71 14.08
N PHE A 400 7.86 15.79 14.80
CA PHE A 400 7.52 14.37 14.76
C PHE A 400 7.83 13.68 16.09
N ARG A 401 7.25 12.52 16.34
CA ARG A 401 7.52 11.67 17.49
C ARG A 401 8.39 10.49 17.06
N ILE A 402 9.43 10.20 17.82
CA ILE A 402 10.28 9.04 17.59
C ILE A 402 9.66 7.83 18.30
N ILE A 403 9.47 6.76 17.54
CA ILE A 403 9.07 5.46 18.07
C ILE A 403 10.36 4.66 18.26
N PRO A 404 10.73 4.31 19.50
CA PRO A 404 11.92 3.51 19.76
C PRO A 404 11.75 2.09 19.22
N PRO A 405 12.84 1.38 18.89
CA PRO A 405 12.81 -0.06 18.74
C PRO A 405 12.38 -0.61 20.10
N GLN A 406 11.43 -1.50 20.09
CA GLN A 406 10.92 -2.03 21.35
C GLN A 406 11.83 -3.18 21.76
N LEU A 407 12.71 -2.89 22.72
CA LEU A 407 13.53 -3.90 23.36
C LEU A 407 12.61 -4.84 24.14
N GLU A 408 12.80 -6.15 23.99
CA GLU A 408 12.18 -7.15 24.85
C GLU A 408 12.53 -6.83 26.31
N GLY A 409 11.55 -6.44 27.13
CA GLY A 409 11.79 -6.24 28.55
C GLY A 409 10.79 -5.37 29.32
N GLU A 410 10.05 -4.48 28.70
CA GLU A 410 9.27 -3.50 29.49
C GLU A 410 7.82 -3.89 29.84
N ASN A 411 7.29 -5.04 29.41
CA ASN A 411 5.97 -5.53 29.82
C ASN A 411 5.87 -7.07 29.82
N ALA A 412 6.87 -7.78 30.35
CA ALA A 412 6.66 -9.17 30.74
C ALA A 412 5.96 -9.20 32.12
N PRO A 413 4.91 -10.02 32.35
CA PRO A 413 4.46 -10.30 33.70
C PRO A 413 5.65 -10.89 34.45
N GLN A 414 5.92 -10.35 35.65
CA GLN A 414 6.96 -10.88 36.54
C GLN A 414 6.74 -12.39 36.72
N ALA A 415 7.56 -13.16 36.05
CA ALA A 415 7.70 -14.58 36.31
C ALA A 415 9.05 -14.79 37.00
N ASP A 416 8.96 -15.46 38.09
CA ASP A 416 9.90 -15.93 39.05
C ASP A 416 11.40 -16.02 38.65
N ASN A 417 12.22 -15.65 39.63
CA ASN A 417 13.67 -15.79 39.67
C ASN A 417 14.18 -17.16 39.23
N GLN A 418 14.76 -17.25 38.03
CA GLN A 418 15.79 -18.27 37.75
C GLN A 418 16.80 -17.74 36.73
N THR A 419 18.06 -17.71 37.15
CA THR A 419 19.35 -17.52 36.46
C THR A 419 19.38 -16.99 35.02
N PRO A 420 20.09 -15.87 34.75
CA PRO A 420 20.24 -15.31 33.42
C PRO A 420 21.11 -16.21 32.52
N VAL A 421 20.54 -16.68 31.43
CA VAL A 421 21.29 -17.22 30.31
C VAL A 421 21.92 -16.03 29.57
N PRO A 422 23.25 -16.00 29.33
CA PRO A 422 23.88 -14.91 28.61
C PRO A 422 23.36 -14.89 27.17
N PRO A 423 23.11 -13.67 26.59
CA PRO A 423 22.65 -13.54 25.21
C PRO A 423 23.73 -14.04 24.23
N PRO A 424 23.35 -14.60 23.07
CA PRO A 424 24.31 -15.04 22.06
C PRO A 424 25.12 -13.83 21.55
N GLN A 425 26.42 -13.89 21.72
CA GLN A 425 27.37 -12.90 21.26
C GLN A 425 27.57 -13.03 19.75
N THR A 426 26.73 -12.41 18.92
CA THR A 426 27.09 -12.09 17.52
C THR A 426 26.06 -11.15 16.87
N THR A 427 25.86 -9.98 17.42
CA THR A 427 25.37 -8.84 16.65
C THR A 427 26.18 -7.63 17.05
N THR A 428 26.94 -7.08 16.11
CA THR A 428 27.55 -5.75 16.28
C THR A 428 26.40 -4.83 16.69
N PRO A 429 26.43 -4.24 17.90
CA PRO A 429 25.35 -3.35 18.31
C PRO A 429 25.26 -2.22 17.31
N GLN A 430 24.12 -2.04 16.67
CA GLN A 430 23.88 -0.86 15.85
C GLN A 430 24.07 0.36 16.76
N PRO A 431 24.83 1.38 16.35
CA PRO A 431 25.12 2.52 17.22
C PRO A 431 23.80 3.20 17.58
N MET A 432 23.41 3.08 18.83
CA MET A 432 22.24 3.79 19.34
C MET A 432 22.54 5.29 19.31
N VAL A 433 21.67 6.05 18.64
CA VAL A 433 21.78 7.51 18.65
C VAL A 433 21.63 8.01 20.07
N SER A 434 22.59 8.82 20.52
CA SER A 434 22.56 9.36 21.88
C SER A 434 21.29 10.17 22.12
N ARG A 435 20.82 10.18 23.36
CA ARG A 435 19.64 10.95 23.79
C ARG A 435 19.78 12.45 23.43
N GLU A 436 21.01 12.98 23.42
CA GLU A 436 21.30 14.36 23.06
C GLU A 436 21.08 14.64 21.58
N VAL A 437 21.50 13.72 20.68
CA VAL A 437 21.25 13.87 19.23
C VAL A 437 19.76 13.79 18.94
N ARG A 438 19.02 12.90 19.61
CA ARG A 438 17.55 12.86 19.51
C ARG A 438 16.92 14.17 19.93
N ALA A 439 17.32 14.72 21.09
CA ALA A 439 16.82 15.99 21.59
C ALA A 439 17.05 17.11 20.57
N ARG A 440 18.26 17.23 20.02
CA ARG A 440 18.60 18.24 19.01
C ARG A 440 17.76 18.13 17.74
N LEU A 441 17.48 16.93 17.26
CA LEU A 441 16.67 16.72 16.06
C LEU A 441 15.19 17.08 16.25
N THR A 442 14.72 17.10 17.50
CA THR A 442 13.33 17.42 17.86
C THR A 442 13.16 18.82 18.44
N GLU A 443 14.25 19.57 18.64
CA GLU A 443 14.18 20.94 19.13
C GLU A 443 13.52 21.89 18.12
N PRO A 444 12.66 22.84 18.57
CA PRO A 444 11.96 23.77 17.69
C PRO A 444 12.89 24.61 16.80
N SER A 445 14.03 25.07 17.35
CA SER A 445 15.04 25.84 16.60
C SER A 445 15.63 25.03 15.44
N THR A 446 15.92 23.75 15.66
CA THR A 446 16.43 22.85 14.61
C THR A 446 15.35 22.53 13.58
N ALA A 447 14.09 22.41 14.01
CA ALA A 447 12.96 22.19 13.12
C ALA A 447 12.73 23.39 12.19
N ALA A 448 12.76 24.61 12.72
CA ALA A 448 12.63 25.85 11.93
C ALA A 448 13.81 26.03 10.94
N ALA A 449 15.04 25.76 11.37
CA ALA A 449 16.20 25.81 10.50
C ALA A 449 16.10 24.79 9.35
N ARG A 450 15.61 23.58 9.63
CA ARG A 450 15.37 22.54 8.62
C ARG A 450 14.31 22.97 7.62
N ALA A 451 13.19 23.56 8.08
CA ALA A 451 12.13 24.07 7.22
C ALA A 451 12.67 25.14 6.25
N ALA A 452 13.49 26.08 6.74
CA ALA A 452 14.11 27.11 5.91
C ALA A 452 15.03 26.53 4.82
N VAL A 453 15.74 25.43 5.11
CA VAL A 453 16.61 24.75 4.13
C VAL A 453 15.78 23.91 3.14
N THR A 454 14.64 23.37 3.54
CA THR A 454 13.82 22.52 2.66
C THR A 454 13.01 23.33 1.66
N GLU A 455 12.69 24.59 1.93
CA GLU A 455 11.91 25.45 1.02
C GLU A 455 12.59 25.61 -0.37
N PRO A 456 13.88 25.95 -0.49
CA PRO A 456 14.56 25.96 -1.79
C PRO A 456 14.56 24.62 -2.51
N ILE A 457 14.65 23.51 -1.76
CA ILE A 457 14.64 22.15 -2.35
C ILE A 457 13.31 21.86 -3.03
N TRP A 458 12.19 22.33 -2.50
CA TRP A 458 10.91 22.20 -3.15
C TRP A 458 10.82 22.92 -4.50
N ASN A 459 11.65 23.94 -4.74
CA ASN A 459 11.77 24.58 -6.05
C ASN A 459 12.42 23.64 -7.07
N PHE A 460 13.42 22.84 -6.66
CA PHE A 460 13.99 21.78 -7.52
C PHE A 460 12.96 20.68 -7.85
N VAL A 461 12.06 20.39 -6.94
CA VAL A 461 10.93 19.47 -7.22
C VAL A 461 10.09 19.97 -8.38
N TRP A 462 9.89 21.29 -8.51
CA TRP A 462 9.22 21.90 -9.64
C TRP A 462 9.99 21.70 -10.96
N CYS A 463 11.30 21.90 -10.96
CA CYS A 463 12.13 21.68 -12.16
C CYS A 463 12.02 20.22 -12.62
N ARG A 464 12.13 19.25 -11.70
CA ARG A 464 11.95 17.81 -12.01
C ARG A 464 10.55 17.48 -12.54
N ARG A 465 9.52 18.20 -12.10
CA ARG A 465 8.16 18.06 -12.66
C ARG A 465 8.06 18.60 -14.08
N LEU A 466 8.68 19.72 -14.37
CA LEU A 466 8.74 20.26 -15.73
C LEU A 466 9.44 19.28 -16.67
N THR A 467 10.57 18.70 -16.25
CA THR A 467 11.28 17.67 -17.01
C THR A 467 10.37 16.46 -17.26
N TYR A 468 9.63 15.98 -16.24
CA TYR A 468 8.67 14.89 -16.41
C TYR A 468 7.61 15.19 -17.47
N PHE A 469 6.98 16.38 -17.42
CA PHE A 469 5.96 16.75 -18.41
C PHE A 469 6.55 16.95 -19.82
N ALA A 470 7.77 17.48 -19.91
CA ALA A 470 8.49 17.60 -21.19
C ALA A 470 8.73 16.20 -21.80
N THR A 471 9.26 15.25 -20.99
CA THR A 471 9.48 13.86 -21.42
C THR A 471 8.17 13.18 -21.82
N LEU A 472 7.10 13.35 -21.05
CA LEU A 472 5.79 12.78 -21.38
C LEU A 472 5.24 13.36 -22.68
N THR A 473 5.33 14.67 -22.87
CA THR A 473 4.90 15.35 -24.09
C THR A 473 5.71 14.88 -25.29
N ALA A 474 7.04 14.80 -25.15
CA ALA A 474 7.92 14.29 -26.21
C ALA A 474 7.57 12.83 -26.56
N THR A 475 7.31 11.98 -25.57
CA THR A 475 6.89 10.59 -25.80
C THR A 475 5.55 10.51 -26.53
N VAL A 476 4.55 11.31 -26.13
CA VAL A 476 3.25 11.36 -26.82
C VAL A 476 3.41 11.86 -28.25
N LEU A 477 4.22 12.90 -28.46
CA LEU A 477 4.52 13.41 -29.80
C LEU A 477 5.26 12.35 -30.63
N LEU A 478 6.23 11.64 -30.05
CA LEU A 478 6.94 10.54 -30.73
C LEU A 478 5.96 9.44 -31.19
N LEU A 479 4.94 9.14 -30.41
CA LEU A 479 3.91 8.16 -30.78
C LEU A 479 2.90 8.67 -31.81
N LEU A 480 2.50 9.92 -31.75
CA LEU A 480 1.44 10.47 -32.58
C LEU A 480 1.95 11.14 -33.86
N LEU A 481 3.17 11.71 -33.84
CA LEU A 481 3.72 12.44 -34.97
C LEU A 481 3.74 11.63 -36.29
N PRO A 482 4.08 10.34 -36.29
CA PRO A 482 4.02 9.52 -37.51
C PRO A 482 2.66 9.45 -38.20
N LEU A 483 1.58 9.67 -37.45
CA LEU A 483 0.21 9.73 -38.02
C LEU A 483 -0.03 10.99 -38.85
N PHE A 484 0.80 12.02 -38.64
CA PHE A 484 0.65 13.35 -39.28
C PHE A 484 1.81 13.73 -40.18
N VAL A 485 3.00 13.12 -40.02
CA VAL A 485 4.30 13.50 -40.62
C VAL A 485 4.39 13.26 -42.09
N ALA A 486 3.52 12.46 -42.71
CA ALA A 486 3.50 12.33 -44.17
C ALA A 486 3.44 13.67 -44.93
N ARG A 487 3.30 14.80 -44.21
CA ARG A 487 3.14 16.17 -44.74
C ARG A 487 4.08 17.22 -44.12
N LEU A 488 5.01 16.85 -43.24
CA LEU A 488 5.89 17.82 -42.60
C LEU A 488 7.16 18.08 -43.41
N PRO A 489 7.53 19.35 -43.63
CA PRO A 489 8.74 19.70 -44.38
C PRO A 489 9.99 19.31 -43.56
N THR A 490 10.94 18.63 -44.18
CA THR A 490 12.27 18.36 -43.61
C THR A 490 13.17 19.59 -43.77
N PRO A 491 13.88 20.03 -42.72
CA PRO A 491 14.85 21.11 -42.84
C PRO A 491 15.95 20.74 -43.84
N PRO A 492 16.30 21.62 -44.78
CA PRO A 492 17.27 21.31 -45.84
C PRO A 492 18.68 20.97 -45.33
N LEU A 493 19.09 21.47 -44.18
CA LEU A 493 20.38 21.21 -43.52
C LEU A 493 20.65 19.74 -43.14
N LEU A 494 19.65 18.87 -43.16
CA LEU A 494 19.76 17.46 -42.71
C LEU A 494 19.43 16.47 -43.83
N ALA A 495 19.29 16.93 -45.05
CA ALA A 495 18.95 16.06 -46.18
C ALA A 495 20.05 15.01 -46.50
N ASP A 496 21.33 15.36 -46.35
CA ASP A 496 22.46 14.48 -46.67
C ASP A 496 22.73 13.39 -45.60
N GLY A 497 22.32 13.60 -44.36
CA GLY A 497 22.43 12.59 -43.27
C GLY A 497 21.33 11.53 -43.24
N ARG A 498 20.34 11.62 -44.12
CA ARG A 498 19.11 10.80 -44.10
C ARG A 498 19.36 9.29 -44.23
N THR A 499 20.33 8.89 -45.04
CA THR A 499 20.49 7.50 -45.46
C THR A 499 21.07 6.59 -44.37
N TRP A 500 22.16 6.99 -43.74
CA TRP A 500 22.81 6.16 -42.73
C TRP A 500 22.12 6.21 -41.36
N ILE A 501 21.63 7.39 -40.92
CA ILE A 501 20.87 7.56 -39.70
C ILE A 501 19.54 6.81 -39.80
N GLY A 502 18.83 6.93 -40.90
CA GLY A 502 17.62 6.16 -41.18
C GLY A 502 17.87 4.65 -41.15
N GLY A 503 19.02 4.20 -41.64
CA GLY A 503 19.47 2.82 -41.53
C GLY A 503 19.60 2.35 -40.06
N ILE A 504 20.19 3.18 -39.19
CA ILE A 504 20.29 2.89 -37.75
C ILE A 504 18.91 2.82 -37.12
N ILE A 505 18.01 3.77 -37.42
CA ILE A 505 16.65 3.76 -36.88
C ILE A 505 15.89 2.49 -37.31
N ARG A 506 16.08 2.01 -38.55
CA ARG A 506 15.48 0.76 -39.03
C ARG A 506 15.93 -0.47 -38.25
N LEU A 507 17.12 -0.46 -37.64
CA LEU A 507 17.53 -1.57 -36.74
C LEU A 507 16.57 -1.77 -35.57
N LEU A 508 15.81 -0.76 -35.17
CA LEU A 508 14.77 -0.89 -34.13
C LEU A 508 13.67 -1.88 -34.52
N THR A 509 13.45 -2.14 -35.83
CA THR A 509 12.49 -3.16 -36.29
C THR A 509 12.87 -4.57 -35.86
N LEU A 510 14.15 -4.83 -35.56
CA LEU A 510 14.62 -6.12 -35.06
C LEU A 510 14.17 -6.40 -33.62
N VAL A 511 13.87 -5.35 -32.86
CA VAL A 511 13.55 -5.43 -31.42
C VAL A 511 12.09 -5.09 -31.17
N LEU A 512 11.47 -4.30 -32.01
CA LEU A 512 10.09 -3.85 -31.84
C LEU A 512 9.09 -4.82 -32.49
N PRO A 513 7.86 -4.91 -31.96
CA PRO A 513 6.78 -5.71 -32.56
C PRO A 513 6.46 -5.24 -34.00
N ALA A 514 6.03 -6.15 -34.86
CA ALA A 514 5.75 -5.89 -36.27
C ALA A 514 4.79 -4.71 -36.55
N PHE A 515 3.84 -4.44 -35.62
CA PHE A 515 2.93 -3.29 -35.77
C PHE A 515 3.65 -1.93 -35.66
N ALA A 516 4.84 -1.88 -35.07
CA ALA A 516 5.63 -0.66 -34.91
C ALA A 516 6.44 -0.32 -36.15
N SER A 517 6.53 -1.20 -37.16
CA SER A 517 7.33 -0.99 -38.38
C SER A 517 6.99 0.32 -39.12
N LYS A 518 5.71 0.65 -39.23
CA LYS A 518 5.26 1.92 -39.84
C LYS A 518 5.81 3.16 -39.14
N TRP A 519 5.89 3.13 -37.80
CA TRP A 519 6.47 4.22 -37.00
C TRP A 519 7.97 4.33 -37.24
N VAL A 520 8.65 3.18 -37.26
CA VAL A 520 10.10 3.13 -37.51
C VAL A 520 10.43 3.67 -38.88
N GLU A 521 9.70 3.29 -39.92
CA GLU A 521 9.91 3.79 -41.27
C GLU A 521 9.71 5.30 -41.40
N VAL A 522 8.65 5.85 -40.81
CA VAL A 522 8.40 7.30 -40.84
C VAL A 522 9.55 8.08 -40.18
N TYR A 523 10.10 7.57 -39.07
CA TYR A 523 11.24 8.21 -38.44
C TYR A 523 12.57 7.95 -39.13
N ALA A 524 12.73 6.81 -39.77
CA ALA A 524 13.89 6.53 -40.61
C ALA A 524 13.97 7.47 -41.82
N ASP A 525 12.81 7.83 -42.36
CA ASP A 525 12.71 8.81 -43.45
C ASP A 525 12.79 10.26 -42.97
N ASN A 526 12.52 10.50 -41.67
CA ASN A 526 12.54 11.82 -41.06
C ASN A 526 13.30 11.82 -39.70
N PRO A 527 14.61 11.50 -39.72
CA PRO A 527 15.38 11.26 -38.48
C PRO A 527 15.51 12.47 -37.58
N PHE A 528 15.38 13.69 -38.08
CA PHE A 528 15.38 14.91 -37.30
C PHE A 528 14.31 14.89 -36.19
N TYR A 529 13.09 14.51 -36.56
CA TYR A 529 11.99 14.47 -35.56
C TYR A 529 12.17 13.36 -34.52
N PHE A 530 12.82 12.25 -34.93
CA PHE A 530 13.16 11.19 -33.97
C PHE A 530 14.13 11.73 -32.91
N PHE A 531 15.23 12.36 -33.32
CA PHE A 531 16.21 12.89 -32.36
C PHE A 531 15.71 14.06 -31.55
N LEU A 532 14.88 14.93 -32.12
CA LEU A 532 14.26 16.05 -31.40
C LEU A 532 13.38 15.56 -30.23
N LEU A 533 12.72 14.42 -30.40
CA LEU A 533 11.77 13.90 -29.42
C LEU A 533 12.34 12.81 -28.51
N ALA A 534 13.34 12.06 -28.96
CA ALA A 534 13.96 10.97 -28.22
C ALA A 534 15.19 11.41 -27.42
N GLY A 535 15.87 12.51 -27.80
CA GLY A 535 17.02 13.09 -27.08
C GLY A 535 16.57 14.05 -26.03
#